data_70fa652ab7ea290f1af72baa6810f458
#
_entry.id   70fa652ab7ea290f1af72baa6810f458
#
_cell.length_a   1.000
_cell.length_b   1.000
_cell.length_c   1.000
_cell.angle_alpha   90.00
_cell.angle_beta   90.00
_cell.angle_gamma   90.00
#
_symmetry.space_group_name_H-M   'P 1'
#
loop_
_entity.id
_entity.type
_entity.pdbx_description
1 polymer ?
#
loop_
_entity_poly.entity_id
_entity_poly.type
_entity_poly.pdbx_seq_one_letter_code
_entity_poly.pdbx_strand_id
1 'polypeptide(L)'
;MKLIDTHSHLYEPEFDDDREAAVARAREAGVAALLLPAIDTASDRRLFDLCRSHPEYCFPMIGLHPTSVNDNPAWREELARVDRYLLDPPAGIRFCAIGEIGLDYYWSDAFVAQ
;
A
#
# COMPACT_ATOMS: atom_id res chain seq x y z
N MET A 1 -24.83 3.18 8.04
CA MET A 1 -24.01 3.94 7.09
C MET A 1 -22.86 3.03 6.65
N LYS A 2 -22.55 2.99 5.38
CA LYS A 2 -21.38 2.27 4.89
C LYS A 2 -20.24 3.26 4.67
N LEU A 3 -19.08 2.97 5.21
CA LEU A 3 -17.84 3.74 5.05
C LEU A 3 -16.87 2.99 4.15
N ILE A 4 -16.00 3.71 3.48
CA ILE A 4 -14.84 3.15 2.77
C ILE A 4 -13.63 3.89 3.31
N ASP A 5 -12.67 3.13 3.83
CA ASP A 5 -11.35 3.68 4.17
C ASP A 5 -10.49 3.63 2.91
N THR A 6 -10.21 4.80 2.36
CA THR A 6 -9.49 4.93 1.08
C THR A 6 -7.98 4.98 1.23
N HIS A 7 -7.45 4.95 2.46
CA HIS A 7 -6.01 5.03 2.70
C HIS A 7 -5.64 4.36 4.03
N SER A 8 -5.29 3.09 3.98
CA SER A 8 -4.91 2.31 5.16
C SER A 8 -3.65 1.48 4.88
N HIS A 9 -2.77 1.42 5.88
CA HIS A 9 -1.57 0.60 5.86
C HIS A 9 -1.63 -0.54 6.89
N LEU A 10 -2.79 -1.20 7.02
CA LEU A 10 -2.97 -2.32 7.96
C LEU A 10 -2.04 -3.52 7.70
N TYR A 11 -1.36 -3.55 6.57
CA TYR A 11 -0.35 -4.58 6.26
C TYR A 11 1.01 -4.32 6.94
N GLU A 12 1.24 -3.13 7.49
CA GLU A 12 2.51 -2.77 8.13
C GLU A 12 2.82 -3.63 9.36
N PRO A 13 4.12 -3.81 9.71
CA PRO A 13 4.53 -4.72 10.79
C PRO A 13 3.97 -4.35 12.17
N GLU A 14 3.60 -3.11 12.40
CA GLU A 14 2.95 -2.65 13.63
C GLU A 14 1.65 -3.40 13.93
N PHE A 15 1.02 -3.97 12.91
CA PHE A 15 -0.22 -4.75 13.03
C PHE A 15 0.02 -6.28 13.04
N ASP A 16 1.25 -6.76 13.02
CA ASP A 16 1.53 -8.21 12.91
C ASP A 16 0.83 -9.02 14.01
N ASP A 17 0.73 -8.50 15.24
CA ASP A 17 0.14 -9.20 16.37
C ASP A 17 -1.41 -9.18 16.38
N ASP A 18 -2.05 -8.17 15.75
CA ASP A 18 -3.50 -8.00 15.85
C ASP A 18 -4.20 -7.62 14.53
N ARG A 19 -3.53 -7.80 13.40
CA ARG A 19 -4.04 -7.41 12.06
C ARG A 19 -5.43 -7.94 11.77
N GLU A 20 -5.68 -9.20 12.01
CA GLU A 20 -7.00 -9.81 11.78
C GLU A 20 -8.06 -9.22 12.70
N ALA A 21 -7.73 -8.94 13.95
CA ALA A 21 -8.61 -8.26 14.88
C ALA A 21 -8.90 -6.81 14.46
N ALA A 22 -7.91 -6.10 13.90
CA ALA A 22 -8.09 -4.76 13.36
C ALA A 22 -9.03 -4.75 12.15
N VAL A 23 -8.88 -5.71 11.23
CA VAL A 23 -9.81 -5.90 10.10
C VAL A 23 -11.23 -6.19 10.59
N ALA A 24 -11.38 -7.07 11.60
CA ALA A 24 -12.69 -7.38 12.17
C ALA A 24 -13.35 -6.14 12.79
N ARG A 25 -12.60 -5.38 13.59
CA ARG A 25 -13.11 -4.12 14.19
C ARG A 25 -13.55 -3.10 13.12
N ALA A 26 -12.79 -2.97 12.04
CA ALA A 26 -13.17 -2.09 10.93
C ALA A 26 -14.51 -2.51 10.31
N ARG A 27 -14.72 -3.82 10.07
CA ARG A 27 -16.00 -4.35 9.57
C ARG A 27 -17.15 -4.08 10.53
N GLU A 28 -16.96 -4.33 11.82
CA GLU A 28 -17.96 -4.08 12.86
C GLU A 28 -18.31 -2.59 12.96
N ALA A 29 -17.35 -1.71 12.75
CA ALA A 29 -17.56 -0.25 12.73
C ALA A 29 -18.26 0.25 11.45
N GLY A 30 -18.58 -0.64 10.50
CA GLY A 30 -19.29 -0.29 9.27
C GLY A 30 -18.40 0.11 8.09
N VAL A 31 -17.08 -0.13 8.19
CA VAL A 31 -16.19 0.01 7.04
C VAL A 31 -16.44 -1.15 6.09
N ALA A 32 -16.85 -0.85 4.86
CA ALA A 32 -17.24 -1.84 3.87
C ALA A 32 -16.07 -2.27 2.97
N ALA A 33 -15.03 -1.45 2.87
CA ALA A 33 -13.84 -1.73 2.07
C ALA A 33 -12.65 -0.95 2.59
N LEU A 34 -11.46 -1.53 2.43
CA LEU A 34 -10.16 -0.91 2.71
C LEU A 34 -9.38 -0.80 1.40
N LEU A 35 -8.96 0.40 1.02
CA LEU A 35 -8.01 0.63 -0.05
C LEU A 35 -6.62 0.78 0.56
N LEU A 36 -5.68 -0.01 0.07
CA LEU A 36 -4.35 -0.18 0.67
C LEU A 36 -3.27 0.31 -0.29
N PRO A 37 -2.80 1.56 -0.15
CA PRO A 37 -1.70 2.08 -0.96
C PRO A 37 -0.40 1.33 -0.68
N ALA A 38 0.39 1.07 -1.73
CA ALA A 38 1.72 0.49 -1.60
C ALA A 38 2.74 1.53 -1.11
N ILE A 39 3.78 1.06 -0.44
CA ILE A 39 4.89 1.91 0.02
C ILE A 39 6.13 1.65 -0.84
N ASP A 40 6.69 0.44 -0.79
CA ASP A 40 7.92 0.03 -1.46
C ASP A 40 8.01 -1.50 -1.59
N THR A 41 9.08 -2.00 -2.19
CA THR A 41 9.31 -3.44 -2.34
C THR A 41 9.33 -4.20 -1.01
N ALA A 42 9.84 -3.58 0.05
CA ALA A 42 9.96 -4.25 1.35
C ALA A 42 8.59 -4.56 1.98
N SER A 43 7.58 -3.75 1.69
CA SER A 43 6.22 -3.88 2.21
C SER A 43 5.29 -4.71 1.31
N ASP A 44 5.64 -4.95 0.05
CA ASP A 44 4.77 -5.59 -0.96
C ASP A 44 4.22 -6.93 -0.51
N ARG A 45 5.05 -7.79 0.07
CA ARG A 45 4.62 -9.11 0.50
C ARG A 45 3.48 -9.04 1.52
N ARG A 46 3.60 -8.19 2.54
CA ARG A 46 2.56 -7.99 3.56
C ARG A 46 1.27 -7.45 2.95
N LEU A 47 1.38 -6.46 2.07
CA LEU A 47 0.25 -5.90 1.34
C LEU A 47 -0.49 -6.98 0.56
N PHE A 48 0.22 -7.77 -0.24
CA PHE A 48 -0.40 -8.80 -1.09
C PHE A 48 -0.98 -9.95 -0.27
N ASP A 49 -0.31 -10.37 0.80
CA ASP A 49 -0.81 -11.43 1.68
C ASP A 49 -2.11 -11.00 2.37
N LEU A 50 -2.22 -9.76 2.84
CA LEU A 50 -3.45 -9.22 3.41
C LEU A 50 -4.58 -9.18 2.38
N CYS A 51 -4.31 -8.71 1.17
CA CYS A 51 -5.30 -8.65 0.10
C CYS A 51 -5.76 -10.04 -0.35
N ARG A 52 -4.87 -11.03 -0.41
CA ARG A 52 -5.22 -12.43 -0.72
C ARG A 52 -6.08 -13.05 0.38
N SER A 53 -5.84 -12.70 1.64
CA SER A 53 -6.64 -13.19 2.78
C SER A 53 -8.04 -12.58 2.82
N HIS A 54 -8.22 -11.37 2.27
CA HIS A 54 -9.49 -10.64 2.27
C HIS A 54 -9.81 -10.04 0.89
N PRO A 55 -9.95 -10.87 -0.17
CA PRO A 55 -9.99 -10.40 -1.56
C PRO A 55 -11.20 -9.53 -1.91
N GLU A 56 -12.29 -9.62 -1.13
CA GLU A 56 -13.49 -8.81 -1.32
C GLU A 56 -13.61 -7.65 -0.33
N TYR A 57 -12.54 -7.36 0.39
CA TYR A 57 -12.54 -6.32 1.41
C TYR A 57 -11.30 -5.43 1.36
N CYS A 58 -10.13 -6.00 1.07
CA CYS A 58 -8.86 -5.31 0.98
C CYS A 58 -8.44 -5.18 -0.49
N PHE A 59 -8.32 -3.95 -0.97
CA PHE A 59 -8.03 -3.64 -2.37
C PHE A 59 -6.69 -2.93 -2.46
N PRO A 60 -5.66 -3.55 -3.07
CA PRO A 60 -4.34 -2.96 -3.16
C PRO A 60 -4.28 -1.87 -4.22
N MET A 61 -3.48 -0.86 -3.96
CA MET A 61 -2.94 0.04 -4.97
C MET A 61 -1.47 -0.27 -5.19
N ILE A 62 -0.90 0.16 -6.30
CA ILE A 62 0.53 0.07 -6.57
C ILE A 62 1.14 1.46 -6.71
N GLY A 63 2.26 1.68 -6.05
CA GLY A 63 2.96 2.96 -6.08
C GLY A 63 4.28 2.90 -5.35
N LEU A 64 4.96 4.03 -5.31
CA LEU A 64 6.16 4.26 -4.52
C LEU A 64 5.92 5.46 -3.61
N HIS A 65 5.95 5.21 -2.31
CA HIS A 65 5.75 6.25 -1.31
C HIS A 65 6.86 7.31 -1.42
N PRO A 66 6.54 8.62 -1.36
CA PRO A 66 7.53 9.67 -1.55
C PRO A 66 8.71 9.61 -0.57
N THR A 67 8.49 9.17 0.67
CA THR A 67 9.60 8.99 1.64
C THR A 67 10.52 7.81 1.31
N SER A 68 10.07 6.85 0.51
CA SER A 68 10.89 5.73 0.03
C SER A 68 11.78 6.12 -1.17
N VAL A 69 11.61 7.33 -1.70
CA VAL A 69 12.52 7.95 -2.67
C VAL A 69 13.70 8.63 -1.97
N ASN A 70 13.44 9.26 -0.81
CA ASN A 70 14.43 10.04 -0.07
C ASN A 70 15.63 9.18 0.33
N ASP A 71 16.85 9.64 -0.02
CA ASP A 71 18.11 8.95 0.28
C ASP A 71 18.15 7.46 -0.14
N ASN A 72 17.39 7.11 -1.16
CA ASN A 72 17.33 5.75 -1.69
C ASN A 72 17.98 5.70 -3.07
N PRO A 73 19.21 5.19 -3.21
CA PRO A 73 19.87 5.10 -4.51
C PRO A 73 19.17 4.17 -5.50
N ALA A 74 18.32 3.27 -5.01
CA ALA A 74 17.55 2.30 -5.79
C ALA A 74 16.12 2.78 -6.15
N TRP A 75 15.81 4.08 -6.01
CA TRP A 75 14.44 4.57 -6.25
C TRP A 75 13.93 4.31 -7.68
N ARG A 76 14.85 4.27 -8.67
CA ARG A 76 14.48 3.95 -10.06
C ARG A 76 14.06 2.49 -10.23
N GLU A 77 14.71 1.57 -9.54
CA GLU A 77 14.35 0.15 -9.50
C GLU A 77 13.01 -0.04 -8.78
N GLU A 78 12.79 0.70 -7.70
CA GLU A 78 11.51 0.73 -7.00
C GLU A 78 10.39 1.25 -7.92
N LEU A 79 10.63 2.31 -8.67
CA LEU A 79 9.65 2.84 -9.62
C LEU A 79 9.42 1.85 -10.77
N ALA A 80 10.46 1.22 -11.30
CA ALA A 80 10.34 0.18 -12.32
C ALA A 80 9.52 -1.04 -11.85
N ARG A 81 9.49 -1.33 -10.53
CA ARG A 81 8.60 -2.33 -9.93
C ARG A 81 7.13 -1.98 -10.17
N VAL A 82 6.77 -0.71 -10.04
CA VAL A 82 5.39 -0.24 -10.29
C VAL A 82 4.97 -0.56 -11.71
N ASP A 83 5.80 -0.23 -12.69
CA ASP A 83 5.53 -0.52 -14.11
C ASP A 83 5.39 -2.02 -14.35
N ARG A 84 6.29 -2.84 -13.79
CA ARG A 84 6.20 -4.31 -13.93
C ARG A 84 4.90 -4.86 -13.39
N TYR A 85 4.47 -4.43 -12.20
CA TYR A 85 3.24 -4.92 -11.58
C TYR A 85 1.96 -4.42 -12.25
N LEU A 86 2.00 -3.25 -12.90
CA LEU A 86 0.89 -2.77 -13.71
C LEU A 86 0.71 -3.63 -14.97
N LEU A 87 1.81 -4.11 -15.56
CA LEU A 87 1.79 -4.96 -16.75
C LEU A 87 1.52 -6.43 -16.43
N ASP A 88 2.07 -6.93 -15.32
CA ASP A 88 1.97 -8.33 -14.88
C ASP A 88 1.79 -8.40 -13.35
N PRO A 89 0.56 -8.24 -12.87
CA PRO A 89 0.27 -8.27 -11.44
C PRO A 89 0.63 -9.62 -10.81
N PRO A 90 1.06 -9.64 -9.55
CA PRO A 90 1.27 -10.89 -8.82
C PRO A 90 0.01 -11.76 -8.76
N ALA A 91 0.18 -13.08 -8.71
CA ALA A 91 -0.93 -14.03 -8.67
C ALA A 91 -1.95 -13.69 -7.56
N GLY A 92 -3.22 -13.61 -7.91
CA GLY A 92 -4.32 -13.29 -6.99
C GLY A 92 -4.41 -11.80 -6.62
N ILE A 93 -3.63 -10.93 -7.26
CA ILE A 93 -3.63 -9.49 -7.02
C ILE A 93 -4.24 -8.74 -8.20
N ARG A 94 -5.16 -7.83 -7.88
CA ARG A 94 -5.72 -6.87 -8.82
C ARG A 94 -5.65 -5.49 -8.21
N PHE A 95 -4.84 -4.62 -8.77
CA PHE A 95 -4.73 -3.24 -8.31
C PHE A 95 -5.97 -2.43 -8.66
N CYS A 96 -6.49 -1.68 -7.69
CA CYS A 96 -7.66 -0.83 -7.88
C CYS A 96 -7.29 0.61 -8.27
N ALA A 97 -6.05 1.03 -8.01
CA ALA A 97 -5.55 2.38 -8.28
C ALA A 97 -4.02 2.42 -8.27
N ILE A 98 -3.46 3.58 -8.60
CA ILE A 98 -2.05 3.93 -8.36
C ILE A 98 -1.97 4.71 -7.05
N GLY A 99 -1.14 4.26 -6.13
CA GLY A 99 -0.90 4.83 -4.81
C GLY A 99 0.07 3.96 -3.98
N GLU A 100 0.87 4.52 -3.08
CA GLU A 100 0.94 5.91 -2.76
C GLU A 100 1.88 6.63 -3.72
N ILE A 101 1.56 7.86 -4.07
CA ILE A 101 2.39 8.74 -4.89
C ILE A 101 2.32 10.16 -4.32
N GLY A 102 3.35 10.95 -4.55
CA GLY A 102 3.35 12.35 -4.13
C GLY A 102 4.76 12.91 -4.03
N LEU A 103 4.84 14.14 -3.54
CA LEU A 103 6.08 14.83 -3.23
C LEU A 103 6.17 14.98 -1.71
N ASP A 104 7.34 14.67 -1.16
CA ASP A 104 7.62 14.88 0.27
C ASP A 104 8.40 16.17 0.47
N TYR A 105 7.75 17.15 1.11
CA TYR A 105 8.38 18.39 1.58
C TYR A 105 8.40 18.50 3.11
N TYR A 106 7.88 17.47 3.80
CA TYR A 106 7.77 17.47 5.26
C TYR A 106 9.02 16.87 5.91
N TRP A 107 9.44 15.68 5.43
CA TRP A 107 10.59 14.97 6.00
C TRP A 107 11.92 15.44 5.41
N SER A 108 11.94 15.81 4.12
CA SER A 108 13.13 16.34 3.45
C SER A 108 12.77 17.07 2.16
N ASP A 109 13.43 18.19 1.90
CA ASP A 109 13.42 18.88 0.62
C ASP A 109 14.69 18.61 -0.23
N ALA A 110 15.65 17.87 0.33
CA ALA A 110 16.92 17.58 -0.32
C ALA A 110 16.80 16.69 -1.57
N PHE A 111 15.70 15.91 -1.67
CA PHE A 111 15.48 14.92 -2.73
C PHE A 111 14.34 15.28 -3.69
N VAL A 112 13.91 16.54 -3.70
CA VAL A 112 12.77 17.03 -4.50
C VAL A 112 12.94 16.78 -6.00
N ALA A 113 14.17 16.71 -6.49
CA ALA A 113 14.45 16.44 -7.90
C ALA A 113 14.33 14.95 -8.30
N GLN A 114 14.15 14.05 -7.36
CA GLN A 114 13.94 12.62 -7.60
C GLN A 114 12.44 12.33 -7.73
#